data_3329cfd841a6d0b29b7b7f814de3151c
#
_entry.id   3329cfd841a6d0b29b7b7f814de3151c
#
_cell.length_a   1.000
_cell.length_b   1.000
_cell.length_c   1.000
_cell.angle_alpha   90.00
_cell.angle_beta   90.00
_cell.angle_gamma   90.00
#
_symmetry.space_group_name_H-M   'P 1'
#
loop_
_entity.id
_entity.type
_entity.pdbx_description
1 polymer ?
#
loop_
_entity_poly.entity_id
_entity_poly.type
_entity_poly.pdbx_seq_one_letter_code
_entity_poly.pdbx_strand_id
1 'polypeptide(L)'
;DGWYGLYSVEYEYWEEMETNEKGESVPVKYWYSDKSKNDAIPSDKRITTFEEGKTYMYSISLKTEDDNTFAVGKKVKINGAYVDNKNVTNSGTKLFVVAVKTIKPKAVTYQHISEVEINNATISFKVGDKPVFSGTTPENVPYIYQSEYWSTDGGKKYYYAADFWNINNPDDLFTEFESGKSYTYGIYFKAAEGYCFTTDTKLKINGKYYDYDTTDYDPMLQYNEGEYATMWVDTSLIITPTE
;
A
#
# COMPACT_ATOMS: atom_id res chain seq x y z
N ASP A 1 28.58 -17.53 22.37
CA ASP A 1 28.02 -18.40 23.40
C ASP A 1 26.68 -17.85 23.85
N GLY A 2 25.64 -18.66 23.61
CA GLY A 2 24.24 -18.25 23.56
C GLY A 2 23.66 -17.78 24.88
N TRP A 3 23.29 -16.56 24.92
CA TRP A 3 22.35 -15.97 25.88
C TRP A 3 20.91 -16.02 25.35
N TYR A 4 20.59 -17.04 24.58
CA TYR A 4 19.23 -17.26 24.07
C TYR A 4 18.38 -17.90 25.17
N GLY A 5 17.32 -17.17 25.61
CA GLY A 5 16.30 -17.72 26.46
C GLY A 5 16.19 -17.19 27.90
N LEU A 6 16.95 -16.14 28.27
CA LEU A 6 16.82 -15.57 29.61
C LEU A 6 15.77 -14.47 29.73
N TYR A 7 15.36 -13.89 28.61
CA TYR A 7 14.31 -12.86 28.55
C TYR A 7 13.66 -12.82 27.18
N SER A 8 12.47 -12.25 27.12
CA SER A 8 11.71 -12.03 25.89
C SER A 8 11.15 -10.61 25.84
N VAL A 9 10.71 -10.18 24.65
CA VAL A 9 9.89 -8.98 24.51
C VAL A 9 8.50 -9.31 25.02
N GLU A 10 8.07 -8.59 26.07
CA GLU A 10 6.71 -8.75 26.60
C GLU A 10 5.72 -8.02 25.69
N TYR A 11 6.00 -6.76 25.37
CA TYR A 11 5.30 -5.97 24.36
C TYR A 11 6.12 -4.74 23.97
N GLU A 12 5.80 -4.21 22.81
CA GLU A 12 6.25 -2.92 22.30
C GLU A 12 5.07 -1.96 22.28
N TYR A 13 5.34 -0.64 22.38
CA TYR A 13 4.28 0.34 22.27
C TYR A 13 4.77 1.67 21.70
N TRP A 14 3.83 2.37 21.11
CA TRP A 14 3.97 3.74 20.64
C TRP A 14 3.05 4.66 21.41
N GLU A 15 3.51 5.88 21.66
CA GLU A 15 2.78 6.96 22.29
C GLU A 15 2.79 8.17 21.35
N GLU A 16 1.62 8.71 21.02
CA GLU A 16 1.50 10.02 20.38
C GLU A 16 1.63 11.08 21.47
N MET A 17 2.56 12.01 21.28
CA MET A 17 2.93 13.02 22.27
C MET A 17 2.38 14.39 21.86
N GLU A 18 1.77 15.08 22.80
CA GLU A 18 1.38 16.49 22.66
C GLU A 18 2.02 17.34 23.75
N THR A 19 2.14 18.63 23.50
CA THR A 19 2.60 19.59 24.50
C THR A 19 1.38 20.15 25.21
N ASN A 20 1.33 19.97 26.54
CA ASN A 20 0.25 20.51 27.36
C ASN A 20 0.40 22.03 27.60
N GLU A 21 -0.55 22.63 28.27
CA GLU A 21 -0.56 24.07 28.60
C GLU A 21 0.65 24.52 29.44
N LYS A 22 1.31 23.59 30.14
CA LYS A 22 2.53 23.86 30.94
C LYS A 22 3.81 23.71 30.14
N GLY A 23 3.73 23.37 28.83
CA GLY A 23 4.89 23.12 27.99
C GLY A 23 5.51 21.73 28.16
N GLU A 24 4.83 20.78 28.86
CA GLU A 24 5.32 19.44 29.07
C GLU A 24 4.82 18.51 27.95
N SER A 25 5.71 17.62 27.47
CA SER A 25 5.32 16.58 26.51
C SER A 25 4.60 15.45 27.22
N VAL A 26 3.33 15.23 26.88
CA VAL A 26 2.45 14.20 27.50
C VAL A 26 1.88 13.28 26.44
N PRO A 27 1.72 11.98 26.75
CA PRO A 27 1.11 11.04 25.81
C PRO A 27 -0.41 11.25 25.75
N VAL A 28 -0.97 11.24 24.55
CA VAL A 28 -2.41 11.44 24.29
C VAL A 28 -3.08 10.27 23.60
N LYS A 29 -2.32 9.51 22.81
CA LYS A 29 -2.79 8.26 22.20
C LYS A 29 -1.73 7.17 22.29
N TYR A 30 -2.16 5.91 22.13
CA TYR A 30 -1.32 4.73 22.33
C TYR A 30 -1.59 3.65 21.29
N TRP A 31 -0.56 2.85 21.05
CA TRP A 31 -0.65 1.57 20.35
C TRP A 31 0.26 0.54 21.03
N TYR A 32 -0.24 -0.68 21.23
CA TYR A 32 0.53 -1.78 21.80
C TYR A 32 0.58 -2.97 20.83
N SER A 33 1.74 -3.65 20.76
CA SER A 33 1.87 -4.92 20.05
C SER A 33 1.10 -6.06 20.73
N ASP A 34 0.87 -5.98 22.05
CA ASP A 34 -0.03 -6.88 22.77
C ASP A 34 -1.49 -6.52 22.45
N LYS A 35 -2.19 -7.48 21.81
CA LYS A 35 -3.57 -7.28 21.37
C LYS A 35 -4.51 -6.91 22.52
N SER A 36 -4.38 -7.58 23.69
CA SER A 36 -5.28 -7.34 24.82
C SER A 36 -5.13 -5.94 25.39
N LYS A 37 -3.88 -5.44 25.47
CA LYS A 37 -3.58 -4.07 25.88
C LYS A 37 -4.10 -3.06 24.84
N ASN A 38 -3.88 -3.34 23.56
CA ASN A 38 -4.32 -2.46 22.49
C ASN A 38 -5.84 -2.38 22.42
N ASP A 39 -6.54 -3.49 22.57
CA ASP A 39 -8.01 -3.54 22.55
C ASP A 39 -8.63 -2.84 23.76
N ALA A 40 -7.93 -2.76 24.87
CA ALA A 40 -8.36 -2.04 26.08
C ALA A 40 -8.27 -0.50 25.94
N ILE A 41 -7.56 0.03 24.94
CA ILE A 41 -7.48 1.48 24.71
C ILE A 41 -8.81 1.96 24.12
N PRO A 42 -9.42 3.03 24.66
CA PRO A 42 -10.57 3.69 24.01
C PRO A 42 -10.26 4.06 22.56
N SER A 43 -11.24 3.93 21.68
CA SER A 43 -11.03 4.12 20.24
C SER A 43 -10.48 5.52 19.86
N ASP A 44 -10.91 6.56 20.58
CA ASP A 44 -10.45 7.94 20.42
C ASP A 44 -9.01 8.18 20.93
N LYS A 45 -8.47 7.23 21.71
CA LYS A 45 -7.11 7.24 22.27
C LYS A 45 -6.17 6.23 21.60
N ARG A 46 -6.62 5.56 20.55
CA ARG A 46 -5.83 4.55 19.85
C ARG A 46 -5.12 5.16 18.66
N ILE A 47 -3.82 4.89 18.52
CA ILE A 47 -3.09 5.16 17.28
C ILE A 47 -3.47 4.07 16.28
N THR A 48 -4.01 4.45 15.14
CA THR A 48 -4.32 3.55 14.01
C THR A 48 -3.33 3.75 12.86
N THR A 49 -2.86 4.98 12.69
CA THR A 49 -1.85 5.37 11.70
C THR A 49 -0.94 6.44 12.30
N PHE A 50 0.25 6.60 11.73
CA PHE A 50 1.11 7.72 12.04
C PHE A 50 0.72 8.93 11.18
N GLU A 51 0.42 10.06 11.82
CA GLU A 51 -0.02 11.29 11.17
C GLU A 51 1.16 12.27 11.02
N GLU A 52 1.15 13.03 9.93
CA GLU A 52 2.15 14.06 9.69
C GLU A 52 2.17 15.13 10.80
N GLY A 53 3.35 15.60 11.13
CA GLY A 53 3.55 16.67 12.11
C GLY A 53 3.36 16.26 13.57
N LYS A 54 2.79 15.11 13.82
CA LYS A 54 2.67 14.54 15.16
C LYS A 54 4.02 13.99 15.63
N THR A 55 4.19 13.88 16.92
CA THR A 55 5.40 13.29 17.54
C THR A 55 5.03 11.97 18.17
N TYR A 56 5.78 10.92 17.83
CA TYR A 56 5.57 9.57 18.38
C TYR A 56 6.82 9.09 19.11
N MET A 57 6.64 8.47 20.26
CA MET A 57 7.70 7.84 21.02
C MET A 57 7.52 6.32 21.08
N TYR A 58 8.58 5.60 20.75
CA TYR A 58 8.65 4.15 20.83
C TYR A 58 9.24 3.72 22.15
N SER A 59 8.63 2.69 22.73
CA SER A 59 9.04 2.10 24.01
C SER A 59 8.85 0.58 23.97
N ILE A 60 9.58 -0.15 24.82
CA ILE A 60 9.56 -1.60 24.87
C ILE A 60 9.56 -2.11 26.31
N SER A 61 8.78 -3.16 26.57
CA SER A 61 8.80 -3.94 27.81
C SER A 61 9.43 -5.30 27.55
N LEU A 62 10.43 -5.62 28.36
CA LEU A 62 11.07 -6.93 28.38
C LEU A 62 10.69 -7.65 29.66
N LYS A 63 10.53 -8.97 29.62
CA LYS A 63 10.35 -9.84 30.79
C LYS A 63 11.43 -10.92 30.80
N THR A 64 11.81 -11.33 31.99
CA THR A 64 12.67 -12.51 32.18
C THR A 64 11.86 -13.79 31.95
N GLU A 65 12.53 -14.82 31.56
CA GLU A 65 12.00 -16.19 31.53
C GLU A 65 12.45 -16.93 32.80
N ASP A 66 11.63 -17.85 33.22
CA ASP A 66 11.83 -18.64 34.45
C ASP A 66 12.08 -17.77 35.70
N ASP A 67 12.92 -18.22 36.61
CA ASP A 67 13.26 -17.51 37.88
C ASP A 67 14.37 -16.46 37.70
N ASN A 68 14.65 -16.02 36.47
CA ASN A 68 15.70 -15.04 36.21
C ASN A 68 15.28 -13.62 36.60
N THR A 69 16.26 -12.76 36.84
CA THR A 69 16.05 -11.34 37.11
C THR A 69 17.04 -10.49 36.33
N PHE A 70 16.62 -9.30 35.94
CA PHE A 70 17.53 -8.32 35.37
C PHE A 70 18.44 -7.73 36.44
N ALA A 71 19.75 -7.79 36.21
CA ALA A 71 20.71 -7.22 37.17
C ALA A 71 20.62 -5.68 37.18
N VAL A 72 20.86 -5.10 38.33
CA VAL A 72 20.93 -3.62 38.49
C VAL A 72 22.04 -3.04 37.61
N GLY A 73 21.78 -1.92 36.97
CA GLY A 73 22.75 -1.20 36.11
C GLY A 73 23.05 -1.84 34.77
N LYS A 74 22.25 -2.81 34.31
CA LYS A 74 22.41 -3.37 32.95
C LYS A 74 22.19 -2.31 31.88
N LYS A 75 23.08 -2.34 30.89
CA LYS A 75 22.92 -1.53 29.68
C LYS A 75 22.04 -2.26 28.69
N VAL A 76 21.07 -1.55 28.14
CA VAL A 76 20.19 -2.05 27.09
C VAL A 76 20.70 -1.58 25.73
N LYS A 77 20.72 -2.50 24.76
CA LYS A 77 21.00 -2.21 23.35
C LYS A 77 19.75 -2.49 22.53
N ILE A 78 19.37 -1.54 21.68
CA ILE A 78 18.29 -1.70 20.70
C ILE A 78 18.86 -1.36 19.33
N ASN A 79 18.74 -2.27 18.37
CA ASN A 79 19.32 -2.14 17.03
C ASN A 79 20.81 -1.71 17.05
N GLY A 80 21.58 -2.29 17.99
CA GLY A 80 23.00 -2.05 18.10
C GLY A 80 23.41 -0.77 18.86
N ALA A 81 22.48 0.13 19.18
CA ALA A 81 22.75 1.34 19.95
C ALA A 81 22.40 1.18 21.44
N TYR A 82 23.21 1.71 22.33
CA TYR A 82 22.89 1.77 23.76
C TYR A 82 21.82 2.81 24.04
N VAL A 83 20.85 2.41 24.88
CA VAL A 83 19.82 3.31 25.40
C VAL A 83 20.37 4.03 26.63
N ASP A 84 19.99 5.30 26.82
CA ASP A 84 20.35 6.07 28.02
C ASP A 84 19.71 5.44 29.26
N ASN A 85 20.49 5.25 30.31
CA ASN A 85 20.04 4.61 31.56
C ASN A 85 18.86 5.31 32.22
N LYS A 86 18.69 6.64 32.03
CA LYS A 86 17.53 7.38 32.56
C LYS A 86 16.20 6.91 31.99
N ASN A 87 16.23 6.26 30.82
CA ASN A 87 15.08 5.73 30.12
C ASN A 87 14.82 4.25 30.44
N VAL A 88 15.58 3.67 31.38
CA VAL A 88 15.47 2.25 31.73
C VAL A 88 14.98 2.11 33.18
N THR A 89 13.81 1.50 33.36
CA THR A 89 13.28 1.13 34.65
C THR A 89 13.33 -0.39 34.84
N ASN A 90 14.00 -0.84 35.89
CA ASN A 90 14.17 -2.25 36.22
C ASN A 90 13.36 -2.60 37.48
N SER A 91 12.42 -3.52 37.33
CA SER A 91 11.63 -4.07 38.47
C SER A 91 12.00 -5.50 38.83
N GLY A 92 13.20 -5.95 38.52
CA GLY A 92 13.68 -7.32 38.74
C GLY A 92 13.31 -8.23 37.57
N THR A 93 12.07 -8.67 37.48
CA THR A 93 11.60 -9.57 36.41
C THR A 93 11.16 -8.85 35.14
N LYS A 94 11.00 -7.52 35.17
CA LYS A 94 10.63 -6.70 34.01
C LYS A 94 11.59 -5.53 33.87
N LEU A 95 11.84 -5.18 32.63
CA LEU A 95 12.64 -4.04 32.23
C LEU A 95 11.85 -3.18 31.24
N PHE A 96 11.53 -1.96 31.65
CA PHE A 96 10.86 -0.99 30.80
C PHE A 96 11.89 -0.03 30.20
N VAL A 97 11.90 0.08 28.90
CA VAL A 97 12.76 1.01 28.17
C VAL A 97 11.87 1.99 27.44
N VAL A 98 11.81 3.20 27.96
CA VAL A 98 10.93 4.26 27.46
C VAL A 98 11.68 5.22 26.53
N ALA A 99 10.97 5.84 25.61
CA ALA A 99 11.50 6.86 24.69
C ALA A 99 12.78 6.39 23.96
N VAL A 100 12.79 5.13 23.52
CA VAL A 100 13.91 4.54 22.78
C VAL A 100 14.17 5.29 21.48
N LYS A 101 13.08 5.71 20.83
CA LYS A 101 13.11 6.45 19.57
C LYS A 101 11.93 7.41 19.53
N THR A 102 12.21 8.62 19.08
CA THR A 102 11.18 9.61 18.71
C THR A 102 11.17 9.78 17.21
N ILE A 103 9.99 9.75 16.61
CA ILE A 103 9.78 10.04 15.20
C ILE A 103 8.77 11.16 15.02
N LYS A 104 8.94 11.90 13.95
CA LYS A 104 7.97 12.85 13.41
C LYS A 104 7.73 12.46 11.96
N PRO A 105 6.64 11.76 11.66
CA PRO A 105 6.32 11.42 10.29
C PRO A 105 6.22 12.68 9.44
N LYS A 106 6.70 12.59 8.22
CA LYS A 106 6.50 13.61 7.18
C LYS A 106 5.44 13.09 6.23
N ALA A 107 4.68 13.97 5.61
CA ALA A 107 3.83 13.59 4.50
C ALA A 107 4.69 12.89 3.44
N VAL A 108 4.18 11.78 2.94
CA VAL A 108 4.74 11.17 1.75
C VAL A 108 4.24 11.99 0.58
N THR A 109 5.16 12.71 -0.07
CA THR A 109 4.85 13.44 -1.29
C THR A 109 5.14 12.51 -2.45
N TYR A 110 4.13 12.23 -3.25
CA TYR A 110 4.28 11.45 -4.48
C TYR A 110 4.51 12.37 -5.68
N GLN A 111 5.29 11.90 -6.64
CA GLN A 111 5.43 12.56 -7.94
C GLN A 111 4.27 12.12 -8.84
N HIS A 112 3.54 13.08 -9.40
CA HIS A 112 2.40 12.80 -10.26
C HIS A 112 2.85 12.28 -11.63
N ILE A 113 2.29 11.16 -12.04
CA ILE A 113 2.45 10.62 -13.40
C ILE A 113 1.49 11.38 -14.31
N SER A 114 2.03 12.25 -15.15
CA SER A 114 1.23 13.08 -16.05
C SER A 114 0.70 12.34 -17.27
N GLU A 115 1.38 11.26 -17.67
CA GLU A 115 1.03 10.47 -18.85
C GLU A 115 1.44 9.01 -18.67
N VAL A 116 0.58 8.11 -19.12
CA VAL A 116 0.90 6.70 -19.36
C VAL A 116 0.80 6.40 -20.84
N GLU A 117 1.73 5.57 -21.34
CA GLU A 117 1.80 5.22 -22.76
C GLU A 117 1.91 3.70 -22.93
N ILE A 118 1.09 3.17 -23.83
CA ILE A 118 1.22 1.81 -24.38
C ILE A 118 1.53 1.91 -25.86
N ASN A 119 2.59 1.24 -26.26
CA ASN A 119 3.00 1.08 -27.64
C ASN A 119 2.76 -0.36 -28.11
N ASN A 120 2.62 -0.55 -29.41
CA ASN A 120 2.46 -1.86 -30.05
C ASN A 120 1.20 -2.64 -29.60
N ALA A 121 0.21 -1.99 -29.00
CA ALA A 121 -1.04 -2.64 -28.65
C ALA A 121 -1.77 -3.09 -29.95
N THR A 122 -2.19 -4.36 -29.98
CA THR A 122 -3.02 -4.88 -31.08
C THR A 122 -4.46 -4.43 -30.87
N ILE A 123 -4.95 -3.53 -31.71
CA ILE A 123 -6.27 -2.88 -31.58
C ILE A 123 -7.14 -3.02 -32.83
N SER A 124 -6.84 -3.98 -33.71
CA SER A 124 -7.63 -4.28 -34.91
C SER A 124 -7.75 -5.78 -35.06
N PHE A 125 -8.96 -6.25 -35.20
CA PHE A 125 -9.29 -7.69 -35.23
C PHE A 125 -10.37 -7.95 -36.27
N LYS A 126 -10.39 -9.18 -36.77
CA LYS A 126 -11.47 -9.73 -37.60
C LYS A 126 -12.45 -10.55 -36.75
N VAL A 127 -13.61 -10.78 -37.28
CA VAL A 127 -14.57 -11.73 -36.71
C VAL A 127 -13.94 -13.12 -36.62
N GLY A 128 -14.03 -13.74 -35.47
CA GLY A 128 -13.41 -15.03 -35.16
C GLY A 128 -11.96 -14.96 -34.64
N ASP A 129 -11.32 -13.80 -34.70
CA ASP A 129 -9.99 -13.63 -34.08
C ASP A 129 -10.12 -13.75 -32.55
N LYS A 130 -9.07 -14.30 -31.92
CA LYS A 130 -8.91 -14.24 -30.47
C LYS A 130 -8.19 -12.95 -30.08
N PRO A 131 -8.50 -12.36 -28.92
CA PRO A 131 -7.73 -11.22 -28.42
C PRO A 131 -6.23 -11.57 -28.29
N VAL A 132 -5.39 -10.65 -28.76
CA VAL A 132 -3.94 -10.73 -28.64
C VAL A 132 -3.48 -9.49 -27.91
N PHE A 133 -2.65 -9.69 -26.90
CA PHE A 133 -2.09 -8.64 -26.07
C PHE A 133 -0.60 -8.48 -26.39
N SER A 134 -0.25 -7.35 -26.94
CA SER A 134 1.10 -7.05 -27.43
C SER A 134 1.62 -5.70 -26.95
N GLY A 135 0.85 -5.03 -26.10
CA GLY A 135 1.19 -3.73 -25.56
C GLY A 135 2.52 -3.73 -24.80
N THR A 136 3.31 -2.70 -24.98
CA THR A 136 4.57 -2.47 -24.28
C THR A 136 4.63 -1.03 -23.80
N THR A 137 5.28 -0.79 -22.66
CA THR A 137 5.55 0.56 -22.17
C THR A 137 6.91 1.06 -22.64
N PRO A 138 7.13 2.39 -22.73
CA PRO A 138 8.47 2.95 -22.91
C PRO A 138 9.42 2.49 -21.79
N GLU A 139 10.72 2.57 -22.05
CA GLU A 139 11.73 2.29 -21.03
C GLU A 139 11.78 3.41 -19.97
N ASN A 140 12.14 3.05 -18.74
CA ASN A 140 12.38 3.98 -17.61
C ASN A 140 11.18 4.87 -17.24
N VAL A 141 9.95 4.36 -17.42
CA VAL A 141 8.73 5.05 -16.97
C VAL A 141 8.46 4.81 -15.49
N PRO A 142 7.78 5.75 -14.79
CA PRO A 142 7.51 5.64 -13.36
C PRO A 142 6.26 4.80 -13.05
N TYR A 143 5.94 3.85 -13.90
CA TYR A 143 4.81 2.93 -13.73
C TYR A 143 5.12 1.56 -14.29
N ILE A 144 4.39 0.57 -13.81
CA ILE A 144 4.49 -0.83 -14.22
C ILE A 144 3.19 -1.19 -14.94
N TYR A 145 3.32 -1.67 -16.17
CA TYR A 145 2.23 -2.28 -16.89
C TYR A 145 1.91 -3.64 -16.28
N GLN A 146 0.66 -3.85 -15.88
CA GLN A 146 0.23 -5.07 -15.20
C GLN A 146 -0.54 -5.98 -16.13
N SER A 147 -1.54 -5.45 -16.85
CA SER A 147 -2.42 -6.26 -17.70
C SER A 147 -3.20 -5.40 -18.69
N GLU A 148 -3.68 -6.07 -19.72
CA GLU A 148 -4.68 -5.57 -20.68
C GLU A 148 -5.90 -6.49 -20.63
N TYR A 149 -7.03 -5.97 -21.06
CA TYR A 149 -8.24 -6.75 -21.27
C TYR A 149 -9.13 -6.13 -22.33
N TRP A 150 -10.08 -6.92 -22.82
CA TRP A 150 -11.19 -6.47 -23.63
C TRP A 150 -12.48 -6.76 -22.90
N SER A 151 -13.45 -5.86 -22.98
CA SER A 151 -14.80 -6.07 -22.46
C SER A 151 -15.84 -5.87 -23.54
N THR A 152 -17.00 -6.51 -23.43
CA THR A 152 -18.14 -6.35 -24.31
C THR A 152 -19.44 -6.42 -23.51
N ASP A 153 -20.59 -6.18 -24.18
CA ASP A 153 -21.90 -6.18 -23.56
C ASP A 153 -22.03 -5.20 -22.36
N GLY A 154 -21.37 -4.04 -22.46
CA GLY A 154 -21.37 -3.02 -21.41
C GLY A 154 -20.64 -3.46 -20.13
N GLY A 155 -19.51 -4.13 -20.29
CA GLY A 155 -18.70 -4.60 -19.17
C GLY A 155 -19.21 -5.87 -18.50
N LYS A 156 -20.02 -6.69 -19.18
CA LYS A 156 -20.52 -7.96 -18.63
C LYS A 156 -19.69 -9.16 -19.02
N LYS A 157 -18.93 -9.07 -20.12
CA LYS A 157 -18.06 -10.15 -20.59
C LYS A 157 -16.67 -9.61 -20.84
N TYR A 158 -15.67 -10.40 -20.50
CA TYR A 158 -14.27 -10.02 -20.51
C TYR A 158 -13.37 -11.04 -21.20
N TYR A 159 -12.21 -10.60 -21.65
CA TYR A 159 -11.07 -11.42 -22.02
C TYR A 159 -9.80 -10.74 -21.49
N TYR A 160 -9.06 -11.42 -20.64
CA TYR A 160 -7.87 -10.86 -19.95
C TYR A 160 -6.56 -11.41 -20.53
N ALA A 161 -5.49 -10.61 -20.47
CA ALA A 161 -4.17 -10.94 -20.98
C ALA A 161 -3.47 -12.07 -20.21
N ALA A 162 -3.82 -12.28 -18.96
CA ALA A 162 -3.23 -13.33 -18.12
C ALA A 162 -4.26 -13.86 -17.14
N ASP A 163 -3.93 -14.98 -16.45
CA ASP A 163 -4.69 -15.54 -15.34
C ASP A 163 -4.79 -14.60 -14.12
N PHE A 164 -4.79 -13.30 -14.38
CA PHE A 164 -4.72 -12.25 -13.36
C PHE A 164 -5.98 -12.22 -12.50
N TRP A 165 -7.09 -12.67 -13.05
CA TRP A 165 -8.39 -12.73 -12.36
C TRP A 165 -8.90 -14.15 -12.35
N ASN A 166 -9.09 -14.67 -11.15
CA ASN A 166 -9.85 -15.90 -10.94
C ASN A 166 -11.32 -15.60 -11.26
N ILE A 167 -11.65 -15.54 -12.57
CA ILE A 167 -13.03 -15.37 -12.99
C ILE A 167 -13.74 -16.69 -12.68
N ASN A 168 -14.51 -16.66 -11.61
CA ASN A 168 -15.19 -17.84 -11.10
C ASN A 168 -16.38 -18.26 -11.98
N ASN A 169 -16.76 -17.45 -12.96
CA ASN A 169 -17.89 -17.73 -13.86
C ASN A 169 -17.45 -17.72 -15.32
N PRO A 170 -17.36 -18.88 -16.00
CA PRO A 170 -17.04 -18.95 -17.43
C PRO A 170 -18.01 -18.17 -18.33
N ASP A 171 -19.25 -17.96 -17.88
CA ASP A 171 -20.26 -17.20 -18.64
C ASP A 171 -19.92 -15.71 -18.76
N ASP A 172 -19.03 -15.20 -17.90
CA ASP A 172 -18.54 -13.81 -17.94
C ASP A 172 -17.34 -13.65 -18.87
N LEU A 173 -16.93 -14.71 -19.57
CA LEU A 173 -15.84 -14.68 -20.55
C LEU A 173 -16.35 -14.74 -21.97
N PHE A 174 -15.65 -14.08 -22.88
CA PHE A 174 -15.76 -14.36 -24.30
C PHE A 174 -14.44 -14.96 -24.81
N THR A 175 -14.46 -15.66 -25.94
CA THR A 175 -13.31 -16.41 -26.46
C THR A 175 -12.77 -15.87 -27.78
N GLU A 176 -13.62 -15.16 -28.54
CA GLU A 176 -13.30 -14.62 -29.84
C GLU A 176 -14.16 -13.38 -30.15
N PHE A 177 -13.73 -12.57 -31.05
CA PHE A 177 -14.46 -11.39 -31.50
C PHE A 177 -15.61 -11.79 -32.42
N GLU A 178 -16.84 -11.35 -32.10
CA GLU A 178 -18.06 -11.70 -32.81
C GLU A 178 -18.54 -10.55 -33.71
N SER A 179 -19.20 -10.91 -34.83
CA SER A 179 -19.80 -9.94 -35.76
C SER A 179 -20.86 -9.08 -35.05
N GLY A 180 -20.83 -7.77 -35.32
CA GLY A 180 -21.83 -6.82 -34.82
C GLY A 180 -21.71 -6.45 -33.35
N LYS A 181 -20.72 -6.99 -32.64
CA LYS A 181 -20.42 -6.58 -31.26
C LYS A 181 -19.36 -5.50 -31.20
N SER A 182 -19.45 -4.63 -30.20
CA SER A 182 -18.42 -3.65 -29.85
C SER A 182 -17.65 -4.09 -28.63
N TYR A 183 -16.35 -3.83 -28.63
CA TYR A 183 -15.45 -4.21 -27.58
C TYR A 183 -14.65 -3.00 -27.09
N THR A 184 -14.62 -2.81 -25.77
CA THR A 184 -13.87 -1.75 -25.09
C THR A 184 -12.52 -2.29 -24.65
N TYR A 185 -11.46 -1.55 -24.89
CA TYR A 185 -10.12 -1.88 -24.43
C TYR A 185 -9.90 -1.36 -23.03
N GLY A 186 -9.38 -2.19 -22.14
CA GLY A 186 -9.07 -1.85 -20.79
C GLY A 186 -7.63 -2.13 -20.41
N ILE A 187 -7.11 -1.40 -19.43
CA ILE A 187 -5.70 -1.43 -19.03
C ILE A 187 -5.57 -1.30 -17.52
N TYR A 188 -4.57 -1.98 -16.98
CA TYR A 188 -4.18 -1.90 -15.57
C TYR A 188 -2.71 -1.53 -15.42
N PHE A 189 -2.44 -0.43 -14.71
CA PHE A 189 -1.11 0.03 -14.32
C PHE A 189 -0.96 0.11 -12.80
N LYS A 190 0.28 -0.01 -12.35
CA LYS A 190 0.69 0.26 -10.97
C LYS A 190 1.78 1.34 -10.98
N ALA A 191 1.65 2.36 -10.13
CA ALA A 191 2.69 3.37 -9.95
C ALA A 191 3.95 2.75 -9.32
N ALA A 192 5.13 3.21 -9.76
CA ALA A 192 6.38 2.88 -9.10
C ALA A 192 6.47 3.55 -7.72
N GLU A 193 7.39 3.09 -6.88
CA GLU A 193 7.62 3.67 -5.56
C GLU A 193 7.92 5.18 -5.66
N GLY A 194 7.25 5.98 -4.86
CA GLY A 194 7.38 7.44 -4.86
C GLY A 194 6.56 8.18 -5.92
N TYR A 195 5.75 7.47 -6.71
CA TYR A 195 4.87 8.02 -7.74
C TYR A 195 3.41 7.69 -7.50
N CYS A 196 2.52 8.48 -8.10
CA CYS A 196 1.08 8.22 -8.10
C CYS A 196 0.42 8.64 -9.40
N PHE A 197 -0.71 8.03 -9.72
CA PHE A 197 -1.64 8.50 -10.73
C PHE A 197 -2.59 9.53 -10.13
N THR A 198 -3.14 10.40 -10.98
CA THR A 198 -4.20 11.34 -10.64
C THR A 198 -5.29 11.28 -11.69
N THR A 199 -6.42 11.91 -11.44
CA THR A 199 -7.50 12.04 -12.44
C THR A 199 -7.08 12.81 -13.69
N ASP A 200 -5.98 13.56 -13.62
CA ASP A 200 -5.41 14.30 -14.76
C ASP A 200 -4.36 13.50 -15.56
N THR A 201 -4.03 12.27 -15.12
CA THR A 201 -3.10 11.40 -15.85
C THR A 201 -3.64 11.10 -17.24
N LYS A 202 -2.89 11.43 -18.28
CA LYS A 202 -3.30 11.20 -19.68
C LYS A 202 -2.94 9.79 -20.11
N LEU A 203 -3.79 9.19 -20.94
CA LEU A 203 -3.57 7.86 -21.50
C LEU A 203 -3.30 7.96 -23.01
N LYS A 204 -2.20 7.33 -23.44
CA LYS A 204 -1.79 7.27 -24.84
C LYS A 204 -1.60 5.82 -25.27
N ILE A 205 -2.26 5.42 -26.35
CA ILE A 205 -2.18 4.08 -26.94
C ILE A 205 -1.74 4.21 -28.39
N ASN A 206 -0.64 3.55 -28.74
CA ASN A 206 -0.06 3.61 -30.09
C ASN A 206 0.10 5.06 -30.62
N GLY A 207 0.53 5.97 -29.76
CA GLY A 207 0.76 7.37 -30.11
C GLY A 207 -0.48 8.27 -30.14
N LYS A 208 -1.67 7.75 -29.87
CA LYS A 208 -2.94 8.50 -29.85
C LYS A 208 -3.48 8.59 -28.41
N TYR A 209 -3.98 9.76 -28.01
CA TYR A 209 -4.66 9.96 -26.72
C TYR A 209 -6.07 9.41 -26.76
N TYR A 210 -6.46 8.82 -25.62
CA TYR A 210 -7.79 8.29 -25.37
C TYR A 210 -8.29 8.77 -24.02
N ASP A 211 -9.58 9.07 -23.94
CA ASP A 211 -10.27 9.27 -22.67
C ASP A 211 -10.48 7.91 -21.99
N TYR A 212 -10.74 7.93 -20.70
CA TYR A 212 -11.03 6.76 -19.90
C TYR A 212 -11.94 7.12 -18.73
N ASP A 213 -12.63 6.13 -18.20
CA ASP A 213 -13.47 6.30 -17.01
C ASP A 213 -12.60 6.21 -15.75
N THR A 214 -12.72 7.20 -14.87
CA THR A 214 -11.99 7.29 -13.60
C THR A 214 -12.74 6.70 -12.43
N THR A 215 -13.97 6.19 -12.64
CA THR A 215 -14.81 5.62 -11.56
C THR A 215 -14.24 4.34 -10.98
N ASP A 216 -13.34 3.67 -11.69
CA ASP A 216 -12.75 2.38 -11.30
C ASP A 216 -11.37 2.48 -10.65
N TYR A 217 -10.92 3.67 -10.21
CA TYR A 217 -9.77 3.74 -9.32
C TYR A 217 -10.08 3.00 -8.02
N ASP A 218 -9.29 1.98 -7.69
CA ASP A 218 -9.47 1.22 -6.45
C ASP A 218 -9.24 2.12 -5.23
N PRO A 219 -10.29 2.49 -4.48
CA PRO A 219 -10.17 3.39 -3.33
C PRO A 219 -9.31 2.79 -2.19
N MET A 220 -9.09 1.47 -2.18
CA MET A 220 -8.23 0.82 -1.20
C MET A 220 -6.74 1.07 -1.47
N LEU A 221 -6.39 1.51 -2.67
CA LEU A 221 -5.03 1.82 -3.10
C LEU A 221 -4.81 3.32 -3.31
N GLN A 222 -5.70 4.15 -2.80
CA GLN A 222 -5.52 5.60 -2.75
C GLN A 222 -4.49 5.95 -1.67
N TYR A 223 -3.49 6.77 -2.03
CA TYR A 223 -2.47 7.27 -1.10
C TYR A 223 -2.96 8.49 -0.31
N ASN A 224 -3.44 9.50 -1.05
CA ASN A 224 -4.04 10.73 -0.54
C ASN A 224 -5.28 11.05 -1.39
N GLU A 225 -6.05 12.05 -1.03
CA GLU A 225 -7.20 12.49 -1.84
C GLU A 225 -6.73 12.86 -3.26
N GLY A 226 -7.25 12.15 -4.27
CA GLY A 226 -6.89 12.33 -5.68
C GLY A 226 -5.55 11.74 -6.12
N GLU A 227 -4.83 11.00 -5.26
CA GLU A 227 -3.56 10.33 -5.56
C GLU A 227 -3.73 8.81 -5.43
N TYR A 228 -3.46 8.07 -6.51
CA TYR A 228 -3.76 6.64 -6.61
C TYR A 228 -2.50 5.82 -6.92
N ALA A 229 -2.37 4.68 -6.23
CA ALA A 229 -1.29 3.72 -6.46
C ALA A 229 -1.47 2.92 -7.75
N THR A 230 -2.71 2.78 -8.21
CA THR A 230 -3.06 2.00 -9.40
C THR A 230 -3.99 2.79 -10.30
N MET A 231 -3.98 2.44 -11.59
CA MET A 231 -4.87 2.96 -12.61
C MET A 231 -5.44 1.78 -13.39
N TRP A 232 -6.69 1.43 -13.07
CA TRP A 232 -7.45 0.42 -13.78
C TRP A 232 -8.63 1.10 -14.47
N VAL A 233 -8.63 1.06 -15.78
CA VAL A 233 -9.54 1.88 -16.57
C VAL A 233 -10.09 1.16 -17.80
N ASP A 234 -11.36 1.38 -18.05
CA ASP A 234 -11.96 1.20 -19.38
C ASP A 234 -11.68 2.44 -20.20
N THR A 235 -11.11 2.26 -21.40
CA THR A 235 -10.74 3.36 -22.27
C THR A 235 -11.86 3.70 -23.26
N SER A 236 -11.82 4.89 -23.85
CA SER A 236 -12.67 5.26 -24.98
C SER A 236 -12.29 4.57 -26.30
N LEU A 237 -11.28 3.69 -26.29
CA LEU A 237 -10.93 2.86 -27.44
C LEU A 237 -11.94 1.72 -27.58
N ILE A 238 -12.86 1.88 -28.51
CA ILE A 238 -13.88 0.89 -28.85
C ILE A 238 -13.64 0.39 -30.26
N ILE A 239 -13.64 -0.92 -30.45
CA ILE A 239 -13.54 -1.56 -31.75
C ILE A 239 -14.80 -2.34 -32.10
N THR A 240 -15.08 -2.44 -33.39
CA THR A 240 -16.02 -3.40 -33.96
C THR A 240 -15.23 -4.26 -34.94
N PRO A 241 -15.17 -5.59 -34.77
CA PRO A 241 -14.40 -6.48 -35.62
C PRO A 241 -14.89 -6.40 -37.06
N THR A 242 -13.96 -6.50 -38.03
CA THR A 242 -14.26 -6.49 -39.46
C THR A 242 -14.45 -7.91 -39.99
N GLU A 243 -15.20 -8.04 -41.07
CA GLU A 243 -15.40 -9.30 -41.81
C GLU A 243 -14.06 -9.84 -42.35
#